data_0ef992f8066ab60ee66c47a8cb29dfc7
#
_entry.id   0ef992f8066ab60ee66c47a8cb29dfc7
#
_cell.length_a   1.000
_cell.length_b   1.000
_cell.length_c   1.000
_cell.angle_alpha   90.00
_cell.angle_beta   90.00
_cell.angle_gamma   90.00
#
_symmetry.space_group_name_H-M   'P 1'
#
loop_
_entity.id
_entity.type
_entity.pdbx_description
1 polymer ?
#
loop_
_entity_poly.entity_id
_entity_poly.type
_entity_poly.pdbx_seq_one_letter_code
_entity_poly.pdbx_strand_id
1 'polypeptide(L)'
;MAKFEITLIINRPIEEVFAFVSNSENLPRWRATILEIKKTFEGPPGVGGAFKGRFTFLGRPFEGNLEITAHEPNRTYATKLVAGPFPLEARYTLEPSEGGTRLNFVAEGEPGGFFKLAEPLVVSLAKRQYEADLHNLKELLEAGAV
;
A
#
# COMPACT_ATOMS: atom_id res chain seq x y z
N MET A 1 -4.93 14.16 -12.17
CA MET A 1 -4.40 13.30 -11.09
C MET A 1 -5.42 12.22 -10.78
N ALA A 2 -4.97 10.97 -10.78
CA ALA A 2 -5.85 9.85 -10.48
C ALA A 2 -5.82 9.55 -8.99
N LYS A 3 -6.99 9.34 -8.39
CA LYS A 3 -7.12 9.10 -6.95
C LYS A 3 -8.31 8.18 -6.68
N PHE A 4 -8.14 7.25 -5.73
CA PHE A 4 -9.27 6.50 -5.19
C PHE A 4 -9.06 6.22 -3.72
N GLU A 5 -10.16 5.89 -3.05
CA GLU A 5 -10.19 5.68 -1.60
C GLU A 5 -10.97 4.42 -1.29
N ILE A 6 -10.47 3.63 -0.35
CA ILE A 6 -11.11 2.39 0.11
C ILE A 6 -11.07 2.38 1.63
N THR A 7 -12.20 2.11 2.26
CA THR A 7 -12.29 2.00 3.72
C THR A 7 -12.79 0.62 4.10
N LEU A 8 -12.16 0.01 5.09
CA LEU A 8 -12.58 -1.30 5.59
C LEU A 8 -12.35 -1.40 7.10
N ILE A 9 -13.06 -2.35 7.72
CA ILE A 9 -12.91 -2.64 9.14
C ILE A 9 -12.17 -3.97 9.28
N ILE A 10 -11.11 -3.97 10.10
CA ILE A 10 -10.33 -5.16 10.43
C ILE A 10 -10.53 -5.44 11.91
N ASN A 11 -11.01 -6.64 12.24
CA ASN A 11 -11.34 -7.02 13.62
C ASN A 11 -10.09 -7.44 14.40
N ARG A 12 -9.11 -6.55 14.47
CA ARG A 12 -7.87 -6.74 15.23
C ARG A 12 -7.46 -5.41 15.86
N PRO A 13 -6.70 -5.44 16.97
CA PRO A 13 -6.24 -4.22 17.62
C PRO A 13 -5.39 -3.35 16.69
N ILE A 14 -5.48 -2.05 16.85
CA ILE A 14 -4.80 -1.07 15.98
C ILE A 14 -3.28 -1.28 15.98
N GLU A 15 -2.70 -1.70 17.10
CA GLU A 15 -1.26 -1.95 17.22
C GLU A 15 -0.83 -3.10 16.29
N GLU A 16 -1.63 -4.15 16.20
CA GLU A 16 -1.34 -5.27 15.32
C GLU A 16 -1.47 -4.88 13.86
N VAL A 17 -2.53 -4.16 13.52
CA VAL A 17 -2.76 -3.73 12.15
C VAL A 17 -1.65 -2.79 11.69
N PHE A 18 -1.30 -1.82 12.52
CA PHE A 18 -0.24 -0.88 12.18
C PHE A 18 1.12 -1.56 12.04
N ALA A 19 1.47 -2.44 12.96
CA ALA A 19 2.76 -3.14 12.92
C ALA A 19 2.91 -3.93 11.61
N PHE A 20 1.85 -4.52 11.12
CA PHE A 20 1.89 -5.28 9.88
C PHE A 20 1.92 -4.37 8.65
N VAL A 21 1.03 -3.38 8.60
CA VAL A 21 0.91 -2.45 7.46
C VAL A 21 2.15 -1.57 7.31
N SER A 22 2.75 -1.15 8.42
CA SER A 22 3.90 -0.25 8.39
C SER A 22 5.23 -0.96 8.10
N ASN A 23 5.23 -2.27 7.95
CA ASN A 23 6.39 -3.00 7.49
C ASN A 23 6.20 -3.35 6.02
N SER A 24 6.78 -2.54 5.13
CA SER A 24 6.61 -2.72 3.69
C SER A 24 7.18 -4.04 3.17
N GLU A 25 8.05 -4.71 3.92
CA GLU A 25 8.52 -6.04 3.54
C GLU A 25 7.41 -7.10 3.60
N ASN A 26 6.29 -6.79 4.24
CA ASN A 26 5.11 -7.66 4.26
C ASN A 26 4.25 -7.52 2.98
N LEU A 27 4.48 -6.50 2.17
CA LEU A 27 3.63 -6.22 1.00
C LEU A 27 3.42 -7.44 0.08
N PRO A 28 4.45 -8.23 -0.26
CA PRO A 28 4.22 -9.39 -1.13
C PRO A 28 3.26 -10.44 -0.55
N ARG A 29 3.03 -10.40 0.76
CA ARG A 29 2.15 -11.35 1.43
C ARG A 29 0.67 -11.09 1.14
N TRP A 30 0.32 -9.84 0.82
CA TRP A 30 -1.08 -9.48 0.60
C TRP A 30 -1.32 -8.67 -0.69
N ARG A 31 -0.27 -8.11 -1.30
CA ARG A 31 -0.35 -7.35 -2.54
C ARG A 31 0.11 -8.23 -3.71
N ALA A 32 -0.83 -8.64 -4.56
CA ALA A 32 -0.54 -9.51 -5.70
C ALA A 32 0.40 -8.86 -6.73
N THR A 33 0.41 -7.54 -6.80
CA THR A 33 1.23 -6.79 -7.78
C THR A 33 2.64 -6.50 -7.29
N ILE A 34 2.99 -6.89 -6.06
CA ILE A 34 4.32 -6.70 -5.51
C ILE A 34 4.97 -8.08 -5.37
N LEU A 35 5.98 -8.34 -6.21
CA LEU A 35 6.62 -9.65 -6.30
C LEU A 35 7.73 -9.82 -5.28
N GLU A 36 8.49 -8.76 -5.04
CA GLU A 36 9.63 -8.78 -4.13
C GLU A 36 9.85 -7.37 -3.61
N ILE A 37 10.28 -7.25 -2.36
CA ILE A 37 10.62 -5.97 -1.77
C ILE A 37 11.68 -6.15 -0.70
N LYS A 38 12.66 -5.26 -0.67
CA LYS A 38 13.78 -5.30 0.28
C LYS A 38 14.03 -3.94 0.88
N LYS A 39 14.23 -3.94 2.18
CA LYS A 39 14.63 -2.76 2.95
C LYS A 39 16.04 -2.35 2.55
N THR A 40 16.26 -1.05 2.28
CA THR A 40 17.56 -0.51 1.88
C THR A 40 18.17 0.41 2.93
N PHE A 41 17.62 0.42 4.13
CA PHE A 41 18.09 1.25 5.23
C PHE A 41 18.26 0.40 6.49
N GLU A 42 19.00 0.91 7.46
CA GLU A 42 19.18 0.27 8.75
C GLU A 42 18.31 0.94 9.81
N GLY A 43 17.96 0.20 10.86
CA GLY A 43 17.18 0.72 11.96
C GLY A 43 15.68 0.64 11.75
N PRO A 44 14.90 1.24 12.67
CA PRO A 44 13.45 1.20 12.59
C PRO A 44 12.91 2.02 11.41
N PRO A 45 11.72 1.67 10.89
CA PRO A 45 11.13 2.43 9.80
C PRO A 45 10.75 3.84 10.24
N GLY A 46 10.95 4.78 9.34
CA GLY A 46 10.58 6.18 9.54
C GLY A 46 10.64 6.93 8.22
N VAL A 47 10.20 8.17 8.23
CA VAL A 47 10.21 9.01 7.03
C VAL A 47 11.62 9.07 6.42
N GLY A 48 11.69 8.90 5.11
CA GLY A 48 12.95 8.85 4.38
C GLY A 48 13.51 7.45 4.17
N GLY A 49 13.00 6.44 4.90
CA GLY A 49 13.39 5.06 4.69
C GLY A 49 12.90 4.57 3.32
N ALA A 50 13.70 3.75 2.67
CA ALA A 50 13.39 3.32 1.31
C ALA A 50 13.46 1.80 1.16
N PHE A 51 12.70 1.29 0.20
CA PHE A 51 12.64 -0.12 -0.15
C PHE A 51 12.83 -0.25 -1.65
N LYS A 52 13.58 -1.27 -2.06
CA LYS A 52 13.75 -1.60 -3.47
C LYS A 52 12.90 -2.82 -3.79
N GLY A 53 12.18 -2.81 -4.89
CA GLY A 53 11.27 -3.88 -5.19
C GLY A 53 11.05 -4.16 -6.66
N ARG A 54 10.38 -5.29 -6.90
CA ARG A 54 9.88 -5.69 -8.20
C ARG A 54 8.37 -5.74 -8.15
N PHE A 55 7.76 -5.06 -9.10
CA PHE A 55 6.32 -4.85 -9.15
C PHE A 55 5.77 -5.24 -10.51
N THR A 56 4.45 -5.41 -10.59
CA THR A 56 3.76 -5.53 -11.88
C THR A 56 2.71 -4.45 -11.99
N PHE A 57 2.51 -3.93 -13.19
CA PHE A 57 1.44 -3.00 -13.48
C PHE A 57 0.81 -3.38 -14.81
N LEU A 58 -0.48 -3.72 -14.78
CA LEU A 58 -1.21 -4.21 -15.95
C LEU A 58 -0.48 -5.37 -16.64
N GLY A 59 0.06 -6.28 -15.82
CA GLY A 59 0.76 -7.48 -16.31
C GLY A 59 2.21 -7.26 -16.72
N ARG A 60 2.73 -6.05 -16.65
CA ARG A 60 4.12 -5.76 -17.01
C ARG A 60 5.00 -5.58 -15.78
N PRO A 61 6.10 -6.32 -15.67
CA PRO A 61 7.00 -6.16 -14.53
C PRO A 61 7.87 -4.91 -14.66
N PHE A 62 8.20 -4.32 -13.51
CA PHE A 62 9.15 -3.22 -13.44
C PHE A 62 9.86 -3.23 -12.09
N GLU A 63 11.04 -2.60 -12.03
CA GLU A 63 11.72 -2.36 -10.77
C GLU A 63 11.43 -0.94 -10.31
N GLY A 64 11.33 -0.75 -9.00
CA GLY A 64 11.07 0.56 -8.45
C GLY A 64 11.50 0.67 -7.00
N ASN A 65 11.40 1.87 -6.47
CA ASN A 65 11.70 2.16 -5.08
C ASN A 65 10.49 2.76 -4.40
N LEU A 66 10.24 2.31 -3.17
CA LEU A 66 9.23 2.92 -2.29
C LEU A 66 9.96 3.72 -1.24
N GLU A 67 9.52 4.93 -0.99
CA GLU A 67 10.03 5.79 0.07
C GLU A 67 8.93 6.06 1.09
N ILE A 68 9.26 5.94 2.38
CA ILE A 68 8.30 6.23 3.44
C ILE A 68 8.14 7.75 3.52
N THR A 69 6.92 8.24 3.32
CA THR A 69 6.61 9.68 3.35
C THR A 69 5.84 10.09 4.60
N ALA A 70 5.24 9.14 5.32
CA ALA A 70 4.61 9.40 6.62
C ALA A 70 4.71 8.15 7.49
N HIS A 71 4.98 8.36 8.78
CA HIS A 71 5.05 7.28 9.75
C HIS A 71 4.65 7.83 11.12
N GLU A 72 3.38 7.67 11.47
CA GLU A 72 2.86 8.02 12.79
C GLU A 72 2.34 6.75 13.44
N PRO A 73 2.96 6.26 14.53
CA PRO A 73 2.58 4.99 15.16
C PRO A 73 1.09 4.88 15.42
N ASN A 74 0.53 3.75 15.02
CA ASN A 74 -0.89 3.39 15.17
C ASN A 74 -1.86 4.36 14.49
N ARG A 75 -1.39 5.16 13.55
CA ARG A 75 -2.23 6.17 12.91
C ARG A 75 -2.04 6.28 11.40
N THR A 76 -0.82 6.58 10.94
CA THR A 76 -0.59 6.84 9.53
C THR A 76 0.69 6.21 9.04
N TYR A 77 0.60 5.55 7.89
CA TYR A 77 1.76 5.07 7.16
C TYR A 77 1.55 5.38 5.69
N ALA A 78 2.53 6.05 5.06
CA ALA A 78 2.44 6.38 3.66
C ALA A 78 3.76 6.12 2.96
N THR A 79 3.67 5.65 1.72
CA THR A 79 4.82 5.42 0.87
C THR A 79 4.58 6.03 -0.51
N LYS A 80 5.68 6.36 -1.18
CA LYS A 80 5.65 6.90 -2.52
C LYS A 80 6.54 6.06 -3.43
N LEU A 81 6.03 5.70 -4.58
CA LEU A 81 6.82 5.07 -5.62
C LEU A 81 7.64 6.15 -6.32
N VAL A 82 8.96 6.15 -6.07
CA VAL A 82 9.86 7.20 -6.57
C VAL A 82 10.62 6.82 -7.82
N ALA A 83 10.62 5.54 -8.16
CA ALA A 83 11.15 5.06 -9.43
C ALA A 83 10.17 4.01 -9.95
N GLY A 84 9.78 4.13 -11.20
CA GLY A 84 8.76 3.28 -11.80
C GLY A 84 8.11 4.00 -12.96
N PRO A 85 7.03 3.44 -13.52
CA PRO A 85 6.41 4.03 -14.71
C PRO A 85 5.74 5.38 -14.47
N PHE A 86 5.32 5.67 -13.23
CA PHE A 86 4.74 6.96 -12.85
C PHE A 86 4.73 7.11 -11.33
N PRO A 87 4.66 8.35 -10.81
CA PRO A 87 4.58 8.57 -9.36
C PRO A 87 3.26 8.05 -8.79
N LEU A 88 3.35 7.39 -7.64
CA LEU A 88 2.18 6.86 -6.96
C LEU A 88 2.40 6.95 -5.45
N GLU A 89 1.46 7.53 -4.73
CA GLU A 89 1.48 7.55 -3.27
C GLU A 89 0.37 6.66 -2.72
N ALA A 90 0.72 5.84 -1.74
CA ALA A 90 -0.22 5.01 -1.00
C ALA A 90 -0.22 5.45 0.46
N ARG A 91 -1.40 5.79 0.99
CA ARG A 91 -1.53 6.27 2.36
C ARG A 91 -2.54 5.41 3.11
N TYR A 92 -2.11 4.92 4.25
CA TYR A 92 -2.96 4.15 5.18
C TYR A 92 -3.20 5.01 6.42
N THR A 93 -4.47 5.23 6.75
CA THR A 93 -4.83 5.94 7.98
C THR A 93 -5.67 4.99 8.82
N LEU A 94 -5.30 4.86 10.09
CA LEU A 94 -5.96 3.94 11.02
C LEU A 94 -6.66 4.70 12.11
N GLU A 95 -7.85 4.21 12.48
CA GLU A 95 -8.61 4.72 13.62
C GLU A 95 -9.18 3.56 14.41
N PRO A 96 -9.24 3.67 15.76
CA PRO A 96 -9.92 2.66 16.55
C PRO A 96 -11.39 2.59 16.14
N SER A 97 -11.92 1.38 16.08
CA SER A 97 -13.31 1.13 15.76
C SER A 97 -13.84 0.10 16.73
N GLU A 98 -15.14 0.04 16.91
CA GLU A 98 -15.75 -0.93 17.81
C GLU A 98 -15.34 -2.35 17.41
N GLY A 99 -14.60 -3.03 18.30
CA GLY A 99 -14.12 -4.38 18.06
C GLY A 99 -12.88 -4.49 17.15
N GLY A 100 -12.27 -3.37 16.75
CA GLY A 100 -11.12 -3.47 15.85
C GLY A 100 -10.59 -2.13 15.38
N THR A 101 -10.21 -2.09 14.10
CA THR A 101 -9.55 -0.94 13.46
C THR A 101 -10.26 -0.58 12.17
N ARG A 102 -10.54 0.69 11.97
CA ARG A 102 -10.96 1.20 10.67
C ARG A 102 -9.71 1.64 9.91
N LEU A 103 -9.51 1.04 8.76
CA LEU A 103 -8.41 1.38 7.87
C LEU A 103 -8.97 2.14 6.68
N ASN A 104 -8.42 3.34 6.44
CA ASN A 104 -8.73 4.12 5.27
C ASN A 104 -7.50 4.14 4.37
N PHE A 105 -7.65 3.69 3.14
CA PHE A 105 -6.58 3.62 2.16
C PHE A 105 -6.83 4.60 1.03
N VAL A 106 -5.83 5.43 0.73
CA VAL A 106 -5.90 6.38 -0.39
C VAL A 106 -4.72 6.11 -1.32
N ALA A 107 -4.99 5.89 -2.58
CA ALA A 107 -3.96 5.82 -3.62
C ALA A 107 -4.12 7.04 -4.51
N GLU A 108 -3.01 7.70 -4.81
CA GLU A 108 -2.98 8.90 -5.60
C GLU A 108 -1.76 8.89 -6.51
N GLY A 109 -1.98 9.12 -7.80
CA GLY A 109 -0.89 9.10 -8.77
C GLY A 109 -1.22 9.86 -10.04
N GLU A 110 -0.22 10.04 -10.89
CA GLU A 110 -0.39 10.67 -12.20
C GLU A 110 0.00 9.68 -13.29
N PRO A 111 -0.98 9.01 -13.91
CA PRO A 111 -0.67 8.18 -15.07
C PRO A 111 -0.05 9.06 -16.16
N GLY A 112 1.10 8.63 -16.67
CA GLY A 112 1.80 9.38 -17.71
C GLY A 112 1.59 8.77 -19.08
N GLY A 113 1.80 9.56 -20.11
CA GLY A 113 1.82 9.10 -21.49
C GLY A 113 0.55 8.36 -21.91
N PHE A 114 0.73 7.14 -22.40
CA PHE A 114 -0.37 6.30 -22.86
C PHE A 114 -1.44 6.08 -21.78
N PHE A 115 -1.05 5.91 -20.53
CA PHE A 115 -1.99 5.65 -19.45
C PHE A 115 -2.91 6.82 -19.14
N LYS A 116 -2.50 8.04 -19.47
CA LYS A 116 -3.32 9.21 -19.22
C LYS A 116 -4.59 9.22 -20.09
N LEU A 117 -4.49 8.71 -21.30
CA LEU A 117 -5.66 8.62 -22.21
C LEU A 117 -6.67 7.58 -21.71
N ALA A 118 -6.21 6.54 -21.02
CA ALA A 118 -7.05 5.50 -20.49
C ALA A 118 -7.27 5.63 -18.97
N GLU A 119 -7.09 6.83 -18.42
CA GLU A 119 -7.12 7.08 -16.97
C GLU A 119 -8.35 6.49 -16.26
N PRO A 120 -9.59 6.70 -16.73
CA PRO A 120 -10.75 6.12 -16.03
C PRO A 120 -10.69 4.60 -15.96
N LEU A 121 -10.22 3.94 -17.01
CA LEU A 121 -10.09 2.49 -17.03
C LEU A 121 -8.95 2.04 -16.11
N VAL A 122 -7.81 2.73 -16.16
CA VAL A 122 -6.65 2.44 -15.31
C VAL A 122 -7.02 2.57 -13.84
N VAL A 123 -7.70 3.65 -13.47
CA VAL A 123 -8.15 3.86 -12.09
C VAL A 123 -9.10 2.76 -11.64
N SER A 124 -10.05 2.38 -12.49
CA SER A 124 -11.01 1.32 -12.18
C SER A 124 -10.32 -0.03 -11.95
N LEU A 125 -9.37 -0.39 -12.80
CA LEU A 125 -8.62 -1.64 -12.67
C LEU A 125 -7.73 -1.63 -11.44
N ALA A 126 -7.05 -0.50 -11.17
CA ALA A 126 -6.21 -0.35 -10.00
C ALA A 126 -7.02 -0.45 -8.71
N LYS A 127 -8.16 0.24 -8.65
CA LYS A 127 -9.03 0.20 -7.48
C LYS A 127 -9.52 -1.22 -7.21
N ARG A 128 -9.93 -1.93 -8.25
CA ARG A 128 -10.38 -3.31 -8.11
C ARG A 128 -9.27 -4.21 -7.57
N GLN A 129 -8.04 -4.03 -8.04
CA GLN A 129 -6.90 -4.79 -7.56
C GLN A 129 -6.61 -4.47 -6.09
N TYR A 130 -6.62 -3.19 -5.71
CA TYR A 130 -6.42 -2.80 -4.32
C TYR A 130 -7.53 -3.31 -3.40
N GLU A 131 -8.78 -3.33 -3.87
CA GLU A 131 -9.88 -3.88 -3.09
C GLU A 131 -9.64 -5.37 -2.78
N ALA A 132 -9.20 -6.13 -3.77
CA ALA A 132 -8.87 -7.54 -3.58
C ALA A 132 -7.70 -7.72 -2.63
N ASP A 133 -6.66 -6.91 -2.78
CA ASP A 133 -5.47 -6.97 -1.94
C ASP A 133 -5.78 -6.59 -0.49
N LEU A 134 -6.58 -5.55 -0.27
CA LEU A 134 -6.97 -5.14 1.07
C LEU A 134 -7.86 -6.18 1.75
N HIS A 135 -8.66 -6.90 0.97
CA HIS A 135 -9.42 -8.02 1.49
C HIS A 135 -8.49 -9.14 1.96
N ASN A 136 -7.42 -9.41 1.21
CA ASN A 136 -6.39 -10.36 1.63
C ASN A 136 -5.70 -9.94 2.92
N LEU A 137 -5.40 -8.65 3.05
CA LEU A 137 -4.83 -8.08 4.27
C LEU A 137 -5.74 -8.34 5.47
N LYS A 138 -7.01 -8.04 5.31
CA LYS A 138 -8.01 -8.27 6.35
C LYS A 138 -8.06 -9.75 6.76
N GLU A 139 -8.11 -10.65 5.80
CA GLU A 139 -8.15 -12.08 6.07
C GLU A 139 -6.90 -12.57 6.81
N LEU A 140 -5.72 -12.12 6.39
CA LEU A 140 -4.47 -12.50 7.04
C LEU A 140 -4.42 -12.04 8.49
N LEU A 141 -4.79 -10.79 8.75
CA LEU A 141 -4.78 -10.24 10.09
C LEU A 141 -5.81 -10.90 10.99
N GLU A 142 -7.04 -11.08 10.51
CA GLU A 142 -8.10 -11.68 11.30
C GLU A 142 -7.88 -13.16 11.58
N ALA A 143 -7.17 -13.83 10.69
CA ALA A 143 -6.80 -15.23 10.90
C ALA A 143 -5.59 -15.41 11.82
N GLY A 144 -4.90 -14.32 12.18
CA GLY A 144 -3.69 -14.39 12.97
C GLY A 144 -2.52 -15.01 12.21
N ALA A 145 -2.52 -14.93 10.88
CA ALA A 145 -1.51 -15.54 10.02
C ALA A 145 -0.32 -14.61 9.73
N VAL A 146 -0.06 -13.67 10.63
CA VAL A 146 0.98 -12.65 10.47
C VAL A 146 2.14 -12.83 11.43
#